data_2d3943fcb23ef67ec3c80fafe1ce26ee
#
_entry.id   2d3943fcb23ef67ec3c80fafe1ce26ee
#
_cell.length_a   1.000
_cell.length_b   1.000
_cell.length_c   1.000
_cell.angle_alpha   90.00
_cell.angle_beta   90.00
_cell.angle_gamma   90.00
#
_symmetry.space_group_name_H-M   'P 1'
#
loop_
_entity.id
_entity.type
_entity.pdbx_description
1 polymer ?
#
loop_
_entity_poly.entity_id
_entity_poly.type
_entity_poly.pdbx_seq_one_letter_code
_entity_poly.pdbx_strand_id
1 'polypeptide(L)'
;MRKIFSKKAVLLPLPVYIIGTYDENGKANAMNLAWGVQCGYHEVSLSIAREHRTMKNILLKKEFTISLATKSTKDIADYFGIVSGNKVDKIEKSGVHVVKSENIDAPIIEEFPLTLECKVIDIQEELGDYRVVAEIVNTLADESVLNEKGEIDVDKLELITFDSLTNSYRILGEKVGQAFKDGTKINER
;
A
#
# COMPACT_ATOMS: atom_id res chain seq x y z
N MET A 1 -23.36 -27.69 2.74
CA MET A 1 -22.75 -28.38 1.56
C MET A 1 -21.70 -27.42 0.94
N ARG A 2 -20.48 -27.91 0.68
CA ARG A 2 -19.40 -27.09 0.02
C ARG A 2 -19.44 -27.35 -1.49
N LYS A 3 -19.18 -26.29 -2.30
CA LYS A 3 -19.00 -26.39 -3.75
C LYS A 3 -17.52 -26.25 -4.08
N ILE A 4 -17.06 -26.96 -5.10
CA ILE A 4 -15.69 -26.87 -5.61
C ILE A 4 -15.63 -25.74 -6.65
N PHE A 5 -14.74 -24.80 -6.40
CA PHE A 5 -14.33 -23.79 -7.38
C PHE A 5 -12.92 -24.16 -7.83
N SER A 6 -12.69 -24.39 -9.11
CA SER A 6 -11.37 -24.77 -9.66
C SER A 6 -10.24 -23.82 -9.20
N LYS A 7 -9.14 -23.74 -9.89
CA LYS A 7 -8.01 -22.86 -9.53
C LYS A 7 -8.42 -21.37 -9.52
N LYS A 8 -9.02 -20.92 -8.43
CA LYS A 8 -9.41 -19.52 -8.21
C LYS A 8 -8.71 -19.02 -6.94
N ALA A 9 -7.79 -18.09 -7.12
CA ALA A 9 -7.18 -17.41 -5.98
C ALA A 9 -8.22 -16.48 -5.34
N VAL A 10 -8.59 -16.77 -4.10
CA VAL A 10 -9.47 -15.94 -3.29
C VAL A 10 -8.77 -15.70 -1.96
N LEU A 11 -7.92 -14.68 -1.93
CA LEU A 11 -7.23 -14.27 -0.72
C LEU A 11 -7.66 -12.83 -0.41
N LEU A 12 -8.62 -12.69 0.47
CA LEU A 12 -9.19 -11.39 0.86
C LEU A 12 -8.95 -11.14 2.36
N PRO A 13 -8.83 -9.88 2.78
CA PRO A 13 -8.82 -8.67 1.95
C PRO A 13 -7.48 -8.45 1.25
N LEU A 14 -7.48 -7.81 0.07
CA LEU A 14 -6.27 -7.31 -0.57
C LEU A 14 -6.10 -5.82 -0.27
N PRO A 15 -4.89 -5.34 0.04
CA PRO A 15 -4.64 -3.93 0.30
C PRO A 15 -4.77 -3.10 -0.98
N VAL A 16 -4.88 -1.79 -0.80
CA VAL A 16 -4.76 -0.79 -1.86
C VAL A 16 -3.63 0.16 -1.46
N TYR A 17 -2.41 -0.21 -1.82
CA TYR A 17 -1.20 0.55 -1.53
C TYR A 17 -0.82 1.43 -2.70
N ILE A 18 -0.37 2.65 -2.41
CA ILE A 18 0.20 3.55 -3.41
C ILE A 18 1.70 3.62 -3.17
N ILE A 19 2.46 3.11 -4.13
CA ILE A 19 3.92 3.06 -4.08
C ILE A 19 4.47 4.30 -4.77
N GLY A 20 5.06 5.20 -3.99
CA GLY A 20 5.69 6.43 -4.46
C GLY A 20 7.20 6.24 -4.67
N THR A 21 7.73 6.67 -5.81
CA THR A 21 9.17 6.54 -6.14
C THR A 21 9.65 7.73 -6.96
N TYR A 22 10.96 8.07 -6.86
CA TYR A 22 11.64 8.96 -7.80
C TYR A 22 12.40 8.18 -8.87
N ASP A 23 12.43 8.71 -10.09
CA ASP A 23 13.33 8.23 -11.15
C ASP A 23 14.76 8.82 -11.01
N GLU A 24 15.62 8.56 -12.01
CA GLU A 24 16.99 9.07 -12.07
C GLU A 24 17.09 10.60 -12.10
N ASN A 25 16.05 11.27 -12.56
CA ASN A 25 15.99 12.72 -12.68
C ASN A 25 15.25 13.38 -11.48
N GLY A 26 14.86 12.61 -10.48
CA GLY A 26 14.07 13.10 -9.34
C GLY A 26 12.58 13.33 -9.68
N LYS A 27 12.10 12.80 -10.79
CA LYS A 27 10.69 12.90 -11.17
C LYS A 27 9.86 11.86 -10.41
N ALA A 28 8.80 12.32 -9.74
CA ALA A 28 7.91 11.45 -8.97
C ALA A 28 7.05 10.55 -9.88
N ASN A 29 6.83 9.34 -9.41
CA ASN A 29 5.89 8.39 -9.99
C ASN A 29 5.15 7.64 -8.89
N ALA A 30 3.89 7.29 -9.12
CA ALA A 30 3.07 6.51 -8.21
C ALA A 30 2.44 5.29 -8.90
N MET A 31 2.21 4.22 -8.15
CA MET A 31 1.58 2.99 -8.64
C MET A 31 0.69 2.40 -7.56
N ASN A 32 -0.52 1.96 -7.94
CA ASN A 32 -1.36 1.15 -7.07
C ASN A 32 -0.85 -0.30 -7.04
N LEU A 33 -0.78 -0.88 -5.86
CA LEU A 33 -0.34 -2.25 -5.61
C LEU A 33 -1.27 -2.97 -4.63
N ALA A 34 -1.76 -4.15 -5.03
CA ALA A 34 -2.56 -5.04 -4.17
C ALA A 34 -1.75 -6.23 -3.62
N TRP A 35 -0.61 -6.54 -4.21
CA TRP A 35 0.24 -7.68 -3.82
C TRP A 35 1.35 -7.23 -2.86
N GLY A 36 0.94 -6.84 -1.64
CA GLY A 36 1.85 -6.43 -0.58
C GLY A 36 1.34 -6.87 0.79
N VAL A 37 2.26 -7.16 1.70
CA VAL A 37 1.95 -7.62 3.05
C VAL A 37 3.04 -7.18 4.03
N GLN A 38 2.66 -6.92 5.29
CA GLN A 38 3.61 -6.85 6.39
C GLN A 38 4.16 -8.25 6.65
N CYS A 39 5.48 -8.44 6.61
CA CYS A 39 6.15 -9.74 6.76
C CYS A 39 7.04 -9.84 8.01
N GLY A 40 7.16 -8.77 8.78
CA GLY A 40 7.86 -8.69 10.05
C GLY A 40 7.28 -7.59 10.92
N TYR A 41 7.97 -7.22 12.02
CA TYR A 41 7.51 -6.11 12.89
C TYR A 41 7.60 -4.76 12.19
N HIS A 42 8.65 -4.57 11.38
CA HIS A 42 8.93 -3.35 10.64
C HIS A 42 9.18 -3.62 9.15
N GLU A 43 8.93 -4.82 8.66
CA GLU A 43 9.24 -5.23 7.30
C GLU A 43 7.96 -5.47 6.49
N VAL A 44 8.04 -5.08 5.22
CA VAL A 44 7.01 -5.32 4.20
C VAL A 44 7.59 -6.13 3.05
N SER A 45 6.75 -6.97 2.45
CA SER A 45 7.07 -7.71 1.22
C SER A 45 6.08 -7.32 0.13
N LEU A 46 6.60 -6.91 -1.02
CA LEU A 46 5.83 -6.49 -2.19
C LEU A 46 6.17 -7.38 -3.37
N SER A 47 5.17 -7.80 -4.14
CA SER A 47 5.37 -8.43 -5.45
C SER A 47 5.06 -7.41 -6.55
N ILE A 48 6.07 -7.07 -7.35
CA ILE A 48 5.99 -5.99 -8.35
C ILE A 48 6.43 -6.52 -9.71
N ALA A 49 5.58 -6.34 -10.72
CA ALA A 49 5.90 -6.76 -12.08
C ALA A 49 7.11 -6.00 -12.65
N ARG A 50 7.97 -6.75 -13.33
CA ARG A 50 9.27 -6.31 -13.85
C ARG A 50 9.19 -5.07 -14.74
N GLU A 51 8.15 -4.96 -15.55
CA GLU A 51 7.98 -3.88 -16.54
C GLU A 51 7.50 -2.57 -15.95
N HIS A 52 7.04 -2.54 -14.70
CA HIS A 52 6.56 -1.31 -14.08
C HIS A 52 7.67 -0.28 -13.90
N ARG A 53 7.37 1.00 -14.19
CA ARG A 53 8.28 2.11 -13.94
C ARG A 53 8.70 2.17 -12.46
N THR A 54 7.75 1.91 -11.57
CA THR A 54 7.99 1.85 -10.12
C THR A 54 9.07 0.83 -9.77
N MET A 55 9.07 -0.37 -10.40
CA MET A 55 10.11 -1.37 -10.14
C MET A 55 11.49 -0.90 -10.59
N LYS A 56 11.57 -0.26 -11.77
CA LYS A 56 12.83 0.33 -12.26
C LYS A 56 13.37 1.39 -11.30
N ASN A 57 12.50 2.23 -10.78
CA ASN A 57 12.85 3.26 -9.80
C ASN A 57 13.33 2.65 -8.48
N ILE A 58 12.65 1.61 -7.97
CA ILE A 58 13.05 0.88 -6.75
C ILE A 58 14.42 0.21 -6.94
N LEU A 59 14.69 -0.38 -8.10
CA LEU A 59 16.01 -0.97 -8.41
C LEU A 59 17.12 0.08 -8.35
N LEU A 60 16.83 1.31 -8.77
CA LEU A 60 17.77 2.42 -8.79
C LEU A 60 17.95 3.05 -7.40
N LYS A 61 16.86 3.45 -6.78
CA LYS A 61 16.86 4.29 -5.57
C LYS A 61 16.93 3.48 -4.27
N LYS A 62 16.44 2.25 -4.27
CA LYS A 62 16.32 1.38 -3.08
C LYS A 62 15.48 1.98 -1.96
N GLU A 63 14.73 3.03 -2.24
CA GLU A 63 13.87 3.75 -1.33
C GLU A 63 12.53 4.07 -2.01
N PHE A 64 11.44 3.99 -1.25
CA PHE A 64 10.09 4.26 -1.74
C PHE A 64 9.14 4.55 -0.59
N THR A 65 7.99 5.13 -0.90
CA THR A 65 6.88 5.29 0.07
C THR A 65 5.76 4.29 -0.22
N ILE A 66 5.02 3.92 0.82
CA ILE A 66 3.75 3.20 0.75
C ILE A 66 2.70 4.08 1.41
N SER A 67 1.80 4.63 0.64
CA SER A 67 0.61 5.31 1.18
C SER A 67 -0.59 4.38 1.14
N LEU A 68 -1.47 4.49 2.13
CA LEU A 68 -2.67 3.67 2.22
C LEU A 68 -3.86 4.42 1.63
N ALA A 69 -4.55 3.80 0.67
CA ALA A 69 -5.71 4.40 0.04
C ALA A 69 -6.94 4.35 0.95
N THR A 70 -7.71 5.42 0.91
CA THR A 70 -8.92 5.64 1.69
C THR A 70 -10.13 5.79 0.79
N LYS A 71 -11.32 5.82 1.36
CA LYS A 71 -12.56 6.08 0.64
C LYS A 71 -12.52 7.40 -0.17
N SER A 72 -11.92 8.45 0.40
CA SER A 72 -11.82 9.77 -0.27
C SER A 72 -10.80 9.78 -1.41
N THR A 73 -9.76 8.95 -1.35
CA THR A 73 -8.68 8.90 -2.34
C THR A 73 -8.83 7.76 -3.37
N LYS A 74 -9.95 7.03 -3.36
CA LYS A 74 -10.17 5.85 -4.21
C LYS A 74 -9.98 6.10 -5.71
N ASP A 75 -10.44 7.26 -6.20
CA ASP A 75 -10.37 7.58 -7.64
C ASP A 75 -8.93 7.85 -8.08
N ILE A 76 -8.13 8.52 -7.24
CA ILE A 76 -6.69 8.73 -7.46
C ILE A 76 -5.95 7.38 -7.41
N ALA A 77 -6.27 6.55 -6.41
CA ALA A 77 -5.68 5.23 -6.24
C ALA A 77 -5.96 4.32 -7.45
N ASP A 78 -7.21 4.30 -7.94
CA ASP A 78 -7.58 3.54 -9.14
C ASP A 78 -6.85 4.06 -10.38
N TYR A 79 -6.80 5.38 -10.58
CA TYR A 79 -6.07 6.01 -11.69
C TYR A 79 -4.59 5.57 -11.69
N PHE A 80 -3.93 5.51 -10.55
CA PHE A 80 -2.55 5.04 -10.43
C PHE A 80 -2.38 3.56 -10.77
N GLY A 81 -3.46 2.78 -10.72
CA GLY A 81 -3.48 1.36 -11.10
C GLY A 81 -3.69 1.13 -12.59
N ILE A 82 -4.60 1.88 -13.21
CA ILE A 82 -5.00 1.64 -14.62
C ILE A 82 -4.09 2.31 -15.65
N VAL A 83 -3.28 3.29 -15.26
CA VAL A 83 -2.40 4.05 -16.15
C VAL A 83 -0.94 3.67 -15.96
N SER A 84 -0.22 3.46 -17.07
CA SER A 84 1.20 3.14 -17.04
C SER A 84 2.08 4.39 -16.90
N GLY A 85 2.92 4.44 -15.85
CA GLY A 85 3.93 5.48 -15.66
C GLY A 85 5.04 5.52 -16.71
N ASN A 86 5.17 4.45 -17.54
CA ASN A 86 6.07 4.46 -18.69
C ASN A 86 5.54 5.29 -19.87
N LYS A 87 4.23 5.60 -19.89
CA LYS A 87 3.56 6.30 -21.00
C LYS A 87 3.07 7.69 -20.62
N VAL A 88 2.72 7.88 -19.35
CA VAL A 88 2.04 9.10 -18.88
C VAL A 88 2.70 9.56 -17.57
N ASP A 89 2.88 10.88 -17.44
CA ASP A 89 3.15 11.49 -16.14
C ASP A 89 1.87 11.44 -15.30
N LYS A 90 1.80 10.47 -14.41
CA LYS A 90 0.60 10.24 -13.61
C LYS A 90 0.42 11.29 -12.51
N ILE A 91 1.52 11.81 -11.99
CA ILE A 91 1.50 12.86 -10.96
C ILE A 91 0.92 14.15 -11.54
N GLU A 92 1.51 14.64 -12.63
CA GLU A 92 1.01 15.84 -13.32
C GLU A 92 -0.46 15.69 -13.73
N LYS A 93 -0.81 14.53 -14.33
CA LYS A 93 -2.16 14.30 -14.86
C LYS A 93 -3.23 14.17 -13.78
N SER A 94 -2.90 13.65 -12.62
CA SER A 94 -3.82 13.52 -11.48
C SER A 94 -3.95 14.82 -10.69
N GLY A 95 -2.99 15.73 -10.81
CA GLY A 95 -2.98 16.99 -10.08
C GLY A 95 -2.71 16.84 -8.58
N VAL A 96 -2.16 15.71 -8.14
CA VAL A 96 -1.80 15.50 -6.73
C VAL A 96 -0.60 16.33 -6.32
N HIS A 97 -0.54 16.67 -5.04
CA HIS A 97 0.57 17.39 -4.44
C HIS A 97 1.64 16.39 -3.95
N VAL A 98 2.87 16.69 -4.31
CA VAL A 98 4.01 15.85 -3.95
C VAL A 98 5.04 16.67 -3.21
N VAL A 99 5.44 16.19 -2.05
CA VAL A 99 6.58 16.74 -1.29
C VAL A 99 7.68 15.68 -1.19
N LYS A 100 8.93 16.12 -1.01
CA LYS A 100 10.04 15.21 -0.79
C LYS A 100 10.04 14.74 0.67
N SER A 101 10.26 13.44 0.90
CA SER A 101 10.55 12.93 2.24
C SER A 101 11.85 13.55 2.79
N GLU A 102 11.87 13.82 4.10
CA GLU A 102 13.07 14.27 4.81
C GLU A 102 13.99 13.11 5.19
N ASN A 103 13.48 11.87 5.23
CA ASN A 103 14.18 10.69 5.74
C ASN A 103 14.73 9.77 4.65
N ILE A 104 14.10 9.79 3.45
CA ILE A 104 14.43 8.91 2.31
C ILE A 104 14.35 9.67 0.98
N ASP A 105 14.97 9.16 -0.08
CA ASP A 105 14.87 9.73 -1.43
C ASP A 105 13.61 9.21 -2.16
N ALA A 106 12.44 9.53 -1.60
CA ALA A 106 11.15 9.15 -2.17
C ALA A 106 10.09 10.26 -2.00
N PRO A 107 9.06 10.31 -2.87
CA PRO A 107 7.98 11.28 -2.80
C PRO A 107 6.92 10.88 -1.77
N ILE A 108 6.37 11.85 -1.04
CA ILE A 108 5.15 11.75 -0.26
C ILE A 108 4.04 12.41 -1.08
N ILE A 109 2.91 11.73 -1.24
CA ILE A 109 1.71 12.25 -1.92
C ILE A 109 0.75 12.69 -0.84
N GLU A 110 0.54 14.00 -0.73
CA GLU A 110 -0.13 14.64 0.42
C GLU A 110 -1.63 14.28 0.54
N GLU A 111 -2.27 13.84 -0.54
CA GLU A 111 -3.68 13.42 -0.51
C GLU A 111 -3.92 12.13 0.29
N PHE A 112 -2.89 11.34 0.56
CA PHE A 112 -3.01 10.10 1.33
C PHE A 112 -2.61 10.34 2.79
N PRO A 113 -3.53 10.20 3.75
CA PRO A 113 -3.31 10.64 5.13
C PRO A 113 -2.39 9.74 5.95
N LEU A 114 -1.98 8.58 5.43
CA LEU A 114 -1.06 7.66 6.08
C LEU A 114 -0.03 7.14 5.08
N THR A 115 1.25 7.39 5.36
CA THR A 115 2.36 7.03 4.49
C THR A 115 3.50 6.39 5.29
N LEU A 116 4.02 5.27 4.81
CA LEU A 116 5.18 4.57 5.32
C LEU A 116 6.38 4.92 4.45
N GLU A 117 7.52 5.24 5.06
CA GLU A 117 8.79 5.46 4.40
C GLU A 117 9.63 4.18 4.49
N CYS A 118 10.06 3.66 3.35
CA CYS A 118 10.64 2.32 3.25
C CYS A 118 12.02 2.33 2.60
N LYS A 119 12.94 1.54 3.17
CA LYS A 119 14.26 1.22 2.59
C LYS A 119 14.34 -0.26 2.22
N VAL A 120 14.80 -0.53 1.02
CA VAL A 120 14.92 -1.91 0.51
C VAL A 120 15.98 -2.67 1.28
N ILE A 121 15.62 -3.85 1.78
CA ILE A 121 16.53 -4.83 2.39
C ILE A 121 16.98 -5.84 1.35
N ASP A 122 16.04 -6.36 0.56
CA ASP A 122 16.30 -7.44 -0.40
C ASP A 122 15.39 -7.33 -1.63
N ILE A 123 15.89 -7.75 -2.78
CA ILE A 123 15.13 -7.86 -4.03
C ILE A 123 15.47 -9.20 -4.68
N GLN A 124 14.48 -10.03 -4.88
CA GLN A 124 14.62 -11.35 -5.51
C GLN A 124 13.75 -11.43 -6.76
N GLU A 125 14.30 -12.03 -7.83
CA GLU A 125 13.49 -12.44 -8.97
C GLU A 125 12.70 -13.70 -8.59
N GLU A 126 11.37 -13.63 -8.70
CA GLU A 126 10.47 -14.70 -8.31
C GLU A 126 9.30 -14.78 -9.29
N LEU A 127 9.05 -15.96 -9.86
CA LEU A 127 7.94 -16.23 -10.79
C LEU A 127 7.86 -15.28 -12.01
N GLY A 128 9.01 -14.71 -12.42
CA GLY A 128 9.09 -13.78 -13.56
C GLY A 128 8.99 -12.30 -13.18
N ASP A 129 8.65 -12.01 -11.95
CA ASP A 129 8.54 -10.66 -11.38
C ASP A 129 9.59 -10.43 -10.29
N TYR A 130 9.42 -9.39 -9.45
CA TYR A 130 10.29 -9.12 -8.32
C TYR A 130 9.54 -9.19 -7.01
N ARG A 131 10.11 -9.90 -6.03
CA ARG A 131 9.77 -9.73 -4.64
C ARG A 131 10.73 -8.73 -4.01
N VAL A 132 10.16 -7.64 -3.49
CA VAL A 132 10.89 -6.57 -2.79
C VAL A 132 10.58 -6.68 -1.30
N VAL A 133 11.61 -6.86 -0.48
CA VAL A 133 11.50 -6.77 0.98
C VAL A 133 12.11 -5.45 1.42
N ALA A 134 11.41 -4.71 2.25
CA ALA A 134 11.85 -3.41 2.72
C ALA A 134 11.52 -3.20 4.20
N GLU A 135 12.36 -2.44 4.89
CA GLU A 135 12.15 -1.96 6.24
C GLU A 135 11.33 -0.66 6.21
N ILE A 136 10.34 -0.56 7.08
CA ILE A 136 9.63 0.69 7.38
C ILE A 136 10.51 1.48 8.35
N VAL A 137 11.13 2.54 7.86
CA VAL A 137 12.02 3.39 8.68
C VAL A 137 11.29 4.54 9.35
N ASN A 138 10.11 4.90 8.86
CA ASN A 138 9.25 5.92 9.46
C ASN A 138 7.80 5.77 9.00
N THR A 139 6.87 6.32 9.78
CA THR A 139 5.43 6.39 9.47
C THR A 139 4.95 7.81 9.67
N LEU A 140 4.30 8.36 8.66
CA LEU A 140 3.70 9.69 8.65
C LEU A 140 2.18 9.55 8.66
N ALA A 141 1.52 10.27 9.54
CA ALA A 141 0.06 10.32 9.62
C ALA A 141 -0.42 11.77 9.69
N ASP A 142 -1.45 12.08 8.95
CA ASP A 142 -2.14 13.37 9.02
C ASP A 142 -2.86 13.48 10.38
N GLU A 143 -2.89 14.69 10.97
CA GLU A 143 -3.59 14.94 12.22
C GLU A 143 -5.08 14.59 12.16
N SER A 144 -5.70 14.71 10.98
CA SER A 144 -7.12 14.39 10.75
C SER A 144 -7.47 12.93 11.05
N VAL A 145 -6.50 12.03 10.97
CA VAL A 145 -6.68 10.58 11.21
C VAL A 145 -6.14 10.13 12.58
N LEU A 146 -5.83 11.09 13.46
CA LEU A 146 -5.42 10.79 14.84
C LEU A 146 -6.61 10.86 15.80
N ASN A 147 -6.56 10.02 16.84
CA ASN A 147 -7.49 10.09 17.96
C ASN A 147 -7.08 11.20 18.96
N GLU A 148 -7.87 11.39 20.03
CA GLU A 148 -7.61 12.40 21.06
C GLU A 148 -6.29 12.20 21.82
N LYS A 149 -5.67 11.01 21.72
CA LYS A 149 -4.39 10.69 22.34
C LYS A 149 -3.20 10.87 21.37
N GLY A 150 -3.45 11.29 20.14
CA GLY A 150 -2.43 11.41 19.10
C GLY A 150 -2.02 10.06 18.48
N GLU A 151 -2.83 9.00 18.62
CA GLU A 151 -2.60 7.69 18.01
C GLU A 151 -3.40 7.58 16.70
N ILE A 152 -2.90 6.80 15.73
CA ILE A 152 -3.60 6.55 14.46
C ILE A 152 -4.93 5.85 14.73
N ASP A 153 -6.02 6.45 14.24
CA ASP A 153 -7.39 5.95 14.35
C ASP A 153 -7.82 5.27 13.06
N VAL A 154 -7.94 3.95 13.10
CA VAL A 154 -8.29 3.13 11.92
C VAL A 154 -9.70 3.46 11.39
N ASP A 155 -10.63 3.83 12.26
CA ASP A 155 -12.00 4.18 11.85
C ASP A 155 -12.02 5.54 11.12
N LYS A 156 -11.17 6.50 11.53
CA LYS A 156 -11.01 7.79 10.83
C LYS A 156 -10.30 7.67 9.48
N LEU A 157 -9.44 6.67 9.30
CA LEU A 157 -8.74 6.42 8.04
C LEU A 157 -9.70 6.02 6.92
N GLU A 158 -10.84 5.39 7.22
CA GLU A 158 -11.75 4.84 6.21
C GLU A 158 -11.01 4.05 5.10
N LEU A 159 -10.06 3.17 5.51
CA LEU A 159 -9.22 2.40 4.59
C LEU A 159 -10.06 1.57 3.62
N ILE A 160 -9.63 1.50 2.38
CA ILE A 160 -10.26 0.63 1.38
C ILE A 160 -9.43 -0.63 1.12
N THR A 161 -10.11 -1.69 0.74
CA THR A 161 -9.54 -2.96 0.31
C THR A 161 -10.02 -3.29 -1.10
N PHE A 162 -9.22 -4.03 -1.87
CA PHE A 162 -9.57 -4.50 -3.19
C PHE A 162 -10.22 -5.89 -3.12
N ASP A 163 -11.43 -5.99 -3.65
CA ASP A 163 -12.15 -7.26 -3.86
C ASP A 163 -11.91 -7.75 -5.29
N SER A 164 -11.00 -8.70 -5.44
CA SER A 164 -10.63 -9.29 -6.72
C SER A 164 -11.71 -10.19 -7.34
N LEU A 165 -12.75 -10.53 -6.61
CA LEU A 165 -13.87 -11.34 -7.12
C LEU A 165 -14.84 -10.51 -7.96
N THR A 166 -15.04 -9.27 -7.56
CA THR A 166 -16.00 -8.34 -8.19
C THR A 166 -15.34 -7.12 -8.82
N ASN A 167 -14.00 -7.02 -8.75
CA ASN A 167 -13.21 -5.86 -9.18
C ASN A 167 -13.75 -4.57 -8.57
N SER A 168 -13.90 -4.57 -7.25
CA SER A 168 -14.45 -3.44 -6.51
C SER A 168 -13.60 -3.07 -5.31
N TYR A 169 -13.77 -1.84 -4.82
CA TYR A 169 -13.20 -1.42 -3.55
C TYR A 169 -14.25 -1.54 -2.44
N ARG A 170 -13.81 -1.98 -1.26
CA ARG A 170 -14.62 -2.09 -0.05
C ARG A 170 -13.95 -1.36 1.09
N ILE A 171 -14.74 -0.75 1.98
CA ILE A 171 -14.21 -0.18 3.22
C ILE A 171 -13.82 -1.30 4.17
N LEU A 172 -12.71 -1.13 4.89
CA LEU A 172 -12.41 -1.92 6.09
C LEU A 172 -13.49 -1.61 7.13
N GLY A 173 -14.29 -2.61 7.51
CA GLY A 173 -15.49 -2.44 8.31
C GLY A 173 -15.23 -2.15 9.79
N GLU A 174 -16.32 -2.14 10.57
CA GLU A 174 -16.30 -1.89 12.01
C GLU A 174 -15.48 -2.92 12.81
N LYS A 175 -15.00 -2.53 13.97
CA LYS A 175 -14.35 -3.41 14.92
C LYS A 175 -15.35 -4.45 15.45
N VAL A 176 -15.10 -5.74 15.22
CA VAL A 176 -15.99 -6.85 15.61
C VAL A 176 -15.51 -7.65 16.82
N GLY A 177 -14.32 -7.33 17.35
CA GLY A 177 -13.76 -8.06 18.49
C GLY A 177 -12.38 -7.57 18.90
N GLN A 178 -11.83 -8.23 19.93
CA GLN A 178 -10.50 -7.94 20.45
C GLN A 178 -9.56 -9.13 20.20
N ALA A 179 -8.57 -8.92 19.34
CA ALA A 179 -7.53 -9.92 19.06
C ALA A 179 -6.77 -10.28 20.36
N PHE A 180 -6.30 -11.52 20.46
CA PHE A 180 -5.59 -12.11 21.60
C PHE A 180 -6.41 -12.19 22.91
N LYS A 181 -7.66 -11.74 22.91
CA LYS A 181 -8.55 -11.75 24.08
C LYS A 181 -9.82 -12.58 23.86
N ASP A 182 -10.50 -12.39 22.75
CA ASP A 182 -11.81 -13.05 22.54
C ASP A 182 -11.72 -14.59 22.47
N GLY A 183 -10.57 -15.11 22.02
CA GLY A 183 -10.33 -16.56 21.96
C GLY A 183 -10.19 -17.24 23.35
N THR A 184 -9.91 -16.48 24.41
CA THR A 184 -9.79 -17.08 25.78
C THR A 184 -11.07 -17.69 26.27
N LYS A 185 -12.23 -17.20 25.82
CA LYS A 185 -13.57 -17.75 26.13
C LYS A 185 -13.74 -19.23 25.73
N ILE A 186 -12.90 -19.76 24.82
CA ILE A 186 -12.95 -21.16 24.41
C ILE A 186 -12.38 -22.07 25.50
N ASN A 187 -11.40 -21.57 26.28
CA ASN A 187 -10.78 -22.33 27.38
C ASN A 187 -11.68 -22.43 28.62
N GLU A 188 -12.77 -21.63 28.67
CA GLU A 188 -13.73 -21.60 29.79
C GLU A 188 -14.93 -22.54 29.56
N ARG A 189 -14.96 -23.28 28.40
CA ARG A 189 -15.97 -24.29 28.07
C ARG A 189 -15.46 -25.70 28.34
#